data_82d0613a795bfc3dd012f2867a3a739a
#
_entry.id   82d0613a795bfc3dd012f2867a3a739a
#
_cell.length_a   1.000
_cell.length_b   1.000
_cell.length_c   1.000
_cell.angle_alpha   90.00
_cell.angle_beta   90.00
_cell.angle_gamma   90.00
#
_symmetry.space_group_name_H-M   'P 1'
#
loop_
_entity.id
_entity.type
_entity.pdbx_description
1 polymer ?
#
loop_
_entity_poly.entity_id
_entity_poly.type
_entity_poly.pdbx_seq_one_letter_code
_entity_poly.pdbx_strand_id
1 'polypeptide(L)'
;MVSYNRNFLFKTEKNYFYYLFIGYTYFITLYGTYSFYGVWRRNSGELKLQSKLMLIGTIWAPSTNIVYLFKLTPSNFDPTSLGFLLMTYFFYKAIFEYDYLDLQEIVRYSVFDRINEGIIVIDKNMKIIDINTTTSIIFP
;
A
#
# COMPACT_ATOMS: atom_id res chain seq x y z
N MET A 1 -37.63 29.86 27.79
CA MET A 1 -36.30 29.25 28.07
C MET A 1 -36.27 27.90 27.34
N VAL A 2 -35.73 27.87 26.14
CA VAL A 2 -35.71 26.64 25.28
C VAL A 2 -34.51 25.82 25.71
N SER A 3 -34.75 24.68 26.32
CA SER A 3 -33.73 23.71 26.69
C SER A 3 -33.18 23.10 25.41
N TYR A 4 -31.97 23.50 25.01
CA TYR A 4 -31.25 22.99 23.89
C TYR A 4 -30.69 21.61 24.28
N ASN A 5 -31.40 20.54 23.90
CA ASN A 5 -31.00 19.18 24.19
C ASN A 5 -29.81 18.80 23.28
N ARG A 6 -28.59 18.85 23.83
CA ARG A 6 -27.29 18.69 23.16
C ARG A 6 -26.92 17.21 22.92
N ASN A 7 -27.90 16.38 22.64
CA ASN A 7 -27.70 14.95 22.36
C ASN A 7 -27.90 14.61 20.87
N PHE A 8 -27.29 15.41 19.98
CA PHE A 8 -27.02 14.96 18.62
C PHE A 8 -25.75 14.08 18.63
N LEU A 9 -25.73 13.06 19.45
CA LEU A 9 -24.89 11.91 19.20
C LEU A 9 -25.55 11.18 18.03
N PHE A 10 -24.86 11.12 16.89
CA PHE A 10 -25.26 10.34 15.75
C PHE A 10 -25.51 8.89 16.20
N LYS A 11 -26.77 8.58 16.50
CA LYS A 11 -27.21 7.21 16.75
C LYS A 11 -27.19 6.55 15.38
N THR A 12 -26.06 5.99 14.99
CA THR A 12 -25.93 5.22 13.76
C THR A 12 -26.88 4.03 13.92
N GLU A 13 -28.00 4.08 13.22
CA GLU A 13 -28.90 2.94 13.15
C GLU A 13 -28.15 1.81 12.47
N LYS A 14 -27.87 0.75 13.22
CA LYS A 14 -27.18 -0.44 12.71
C LYS A 14 -28.14 -1.22 11.83
N ASN A 15 -28.31 -0.75 10.59
CA ASN A 15 -29.12 -1.39 9.57
C ASN A 15 -28.29 -2.52 8.88
N TYR A 16 -28.95 -3.41 8.16
CA TYR A 16 -28.34 -4.50 7.37
C TYR A 16 -27.21 -4.01 6.47
N PHE A 17 -27.37 -2.87 5.81
CA PHE A 17 -26.32 -2.23 4.99
C PHE A 17 -25.07 -1.87 5.77
N TYR A 18 -25.17 -1.52 7.05
CA TYR A 18 -24.02 -1.25 7.90
C TYR A 18 -23.14 -2.49 8.09
N TYR A 19 -23.75 -3.64 8.33
CA TYR A 19 -23.00 -4.90 8.48
C TYR A 19 -22.39 -5.39 7.16
N LEU A 20 -23.11 -5.22 6.05
CA LEU A 20 -22.57 -5.51 4.71
C LEU A 20 -21.36 -4.63 4.40
N PHE A 21 -21.45 -3.32 4.69
CA PHE A 21 -20.35 -2.39 4.47
C PHE A 21 -19.12 -2.75 5.30
N ILE A 22 -19.32 -3.08 6.57
CA ILE A 22 -18.22 -3.54 7.45
C ILE A 22 -17.59 -4.81 6.89
N GLY A 23 -18.39 -5.82 6.56
CA GLY A 23 -17.91 -7.08 6.01
C GLY A 23 -17.08 -6.87 4.73
N TYR A 24 -17.58 -6.05 3.81
CA TYR A 24 -16.89 -5.67 2.59
C TYR A 24 -15.55 -4.98 2.86
N THR A 25 -15.53 -4.00 3.76
CA THR A 25 -14.33 -3.25 4.11
C THR A 25 -13.26 -4.16 4.71
N TYR A 26 -13.61 -5.03 5.65
CA TYR A 26 -12.65 -5.97 6.22
C TYR A 26 -12.18 -7.01 5.20
N PHE A 27 -13.05 -7.48 4.32
CA PHE A 27 -12.68 -8.40 3.25
C PHE A 27 -11.61 -7.80 2.33
N ILE A 28 -11.82 -6.56 1.86
CA ILE A 28 -10.82 -5.87 1.01
C ILE A 28 -9.52 -5.63 1.77
N THR A 29 -9.59 -5.24 3.04
CA THR A 29 -8.41 -5.00 3.86
C THR A 29 -7.60 -6.29 4.06
N LEU A 30 -8.25 -7.41 4.33
CA LEU A 30 -7.59 -8.71 4.45
C LEU A 30 -6.94 -9.14 3.13
N TYR A 31 -7.63 -8.95 2.00
CA TYR A 31 -7.08 -9.23 0.67
C TYR A 31 -5.84 -8.38 0.38
N GLY A 32 -5.89 -7.08 0.66
CA GLY A 32 -4.74 -6.17 0.51
C GLY A 32 -3.56 -6.59 1.41
N THR A 33 -3.84 -6.89 2.67
CA THR A 33 -2.83 -7.36 3.62
C THR A 33 -2.18 -8.66 3.15
N TYR A 34 -2.97 -9.61 2.66
CA TYR A 34 -2.46 -10.86 2.10
C TYR A 34 -1.57 -10.62 0.86
N SER A 35 -1.96 -9.71 -0.01
CA SER A 35 -1.18 -9.33 -1.20
C SER A 35 0.19 -8.75 -0.80
N PHE A 36 0.24 -7.79 0.12
CA PHE A 36 1.50 -7.23 0.61
C PHE A 36 2.37 -8.27 1.34
N TYR A 37 1.75 -9.16 2.10
CA TYR A 37 2.47 -10.27 2.73
C TYR A 37 3.11 -11.19 1.70
N GLY A 38 2.41 -11.49 0.59
CA GLY A 38 2.94 -12.28 -0.52
C GLY A 38 4.16 -11.62 -1.18
N VAL A 39 4.08 -10.32 -1.43
CA VAL A 39 5.21 -9.55 -1.99
C VAL A 39 6.39 -9.52 -1.02
N TRP A 40 6.14 -9.25 0.26
CA TRP A 40 7.18 -9.24 1.30
C TRP A 40 7.93 -10.57 1.41
N ARG A 41 7.23 -11.71 1.30
CA ARG A 41 7.87 -13.03 1.39
C ARG A 41 8.68 -13.43 0.17
N ARG A 42 8.27 -12.97 -1.02
CA ARG A 42 8.85 -13.42 -2.29
C ARG A 42 10.03 -12.56 -2.75
N ASN A 43 10.14 -11.34 -2.25
CA ASN A 43 11.15 -10.37 -2.69
C ASN A 43 12.24 -10.15 -1.63
N SER A 44 13.34 -9.55 -2.09
CA SER A 44 14.48 -9.11 -1.28
C SER A 44 14.80 -7.65 -1.57
N GLY A 45 15.70 -7.05 -0.81
CA GLY A 45 16.11 -5.65 -1.02
C GLY A 45 15.00 -4.65 -0.70
N GLU A 46 14.90 -3.59 -1.49
CA GLU A 46 14.00 -2.46 -1.27
C GLU A 46 12.53 -2.84 -1.36
N LEU A 47 12.13 -3.65 -2.35
CA LEU A 47 10.77 -4.14 -2.50
C LEU A 47 10.26 -4.88 -1.25
N LYS A 48 11.14 -5.60 -0.57
CA LYS A 48 10.80 -6.25 0.69
C LYS A 48 10.51 -5.24 1.79
N LEU A 49 11.32 -4.20 1.90
CA LEU A 49 11.16 -3.18 2.92
C LEU A 49 9.92 -2.32 2.68
N GLN A 50 9.68 -1.93 1.43
CA GLN A 50 8.47 -1.23 0.98
C GLN A 50 7.20 -2.02 1.33
N SER A 51 7.16 -3.28 0.91
CA SER A 51 6.02 -4.16 1.18
C SER A 51 5.79 -4.38 2.67
N LYS A 52 6.86 -4.43 3.48
CA LYS A 52 6.79 -4.52 4.94
C LYS A 52 6.14 -3.27 5.54
N LEU A 53 6.51 -2.07 5.08
CA LEU A 53 5.91 -0.82 5.55
C LEU A 53 4.43 -0.74 5.19
N MET A 54 4.06 -1.11 3.96
CA MET A 54 2.66 -1.16 3.53
C MET A 54 1.86 -2.18 4.34
N LEU A 55 2.45 -3.34 4.63
CA LEU A 55 1.81 -4.36 5.46
C LEU A 55 1.56 -3.86 6.89
N ILE A 56 2.52 -3.17 7.49
CA ILE A 56 2.33 -2.55 8.82
C ILE A 56 1.19 -1.52 8.76
N GLY A 57 1.19 -0.66 7.76
CA GLY A 57 0.14 0.35 7.57
C GLY A 57 -1.25 -0.26 7.42
N THR A 58 -1.39 -1.31 6.60
CA THR A 58 -2.70 -1.98 6.38
C THR A 58 -3.23 -2.70 7.61
N ILE A 59 -2.38 -3.18 8.51
CA ILE A 59 -2.80 -3.83 9.76
C ILE A 59 -3.20 -2.79 10.81
N TRP A 60 -2.57 -1.63 10.82
CA TRP A 60 -2.73 -0.65 11.89
C TRP A 60 -4.15 -0.03 11.93
N ALA A 61 -4.67 0.40 10.79
CA ALA A 61 -5.98 1.04 10.71
C ALA A 61 -7.14 0.12 11.17
N PRO A 62 -7.26 -1.13 10.70
CA PRO A 62 -8.32 -2.03 11.20
C PRO A 62 -8.12 -2.41 12.67
N SER A 63 -6.88 -2.48 13.17
CA SER A 63 -6.62 -2.79 14.58
C SER A 63 -7.19 -1.72 15.51
N THR A 64 -7.01 -0.44 15.18
CA THR A 64 -7.60 0.67 15.97
C THR A 64 -9.12 0.70 15.88
N ASN A 65 -9.68 0.36 14.72
CA ASN A 65 -11.13 0.24 14.55
C ASN A 65 -11.73 -0.93 15.38
N ILE A 66 -11.02 -2.07 15.43
CA ILE A 66 -11.41 -3.20 16.29
C ILE A 66 -11.46 -2.79 17.77
N VAL A 67 -10.44 -2.07 18.25
CA VAL A 67 -10.38 -1.53 19.62
C VAL A 67 -11.59 -0.65 19.90
N TYR A 68 -12.00 0.19 18.95
CA TYR A 68 -13.19 1.02 19.05
C TYR A 68 -14.48 0.20 19.09
N LEU A 69 -14.62 -0.79 18.21
CA LEU A 69 -15.83 -1.65 18.13
C LEU A 69 -16.06 -2.45 19.42
N PHE A 70 -14.99 -2.91 20.05
CA PHE A 70 -15.06 -3.61 21.35
C PHE A 70 -15.19 -2.67 22.55
N LYS A 71 -15.32 -1.33 22.31
CA LYS A 71 -15.46 -0.32 23.35
C LYS A 71 -14.34 -0.36 24.41
N LEU A 72 -13.12 -0.68 23.97
CA LEU A 72 -11.94 -0.70 24.84
C LEU A 72 -11.37 0.69 25.13
N THR A 73 -11.92 1.73 24.47
CA THR A 73 -11.57 3.14 24.68
C THR A 73 -12.69 3.86 25.48
N PRO A 74 -12.35 4.95 26.19
CA PRO A 74 -13.36 5.81 26.80
C PRO A 74 -14.39 6.27 25.76
N SER A 75 -15.65 6.38 26.16
CA SER A 75 -16.81 6.60 25.28
C SER A 75 -16.76 7.83 24.37
N ASN A 76 -15.85 8.77 24.62
CA ASN A 76 -15.69 10.01 23.84
C ASN A 76 -14.44 10.02 22.94
N PHE A 77 -13.67 8.91 22.87
CA PHE A 77 -12.44 8.86 22.10
C PHE A 77 -12.53 7.78 21.02
N ASP A 78 -12.43 8.22 19.76
CA ASP A 78 -12.35 7.31 18.60
C ASP A 78 -10.88 7.21 18.13
N PRO A 79 -10.19 6.08 18.38
CA PRO A 79 -8.80 5.88 17.98
C PRO A 79 -8.64 5.59 16.48
N THR A 80 -9.73 5.39 15.75
CA THR A 80 -9.70 5.05 14.32
C THR A 80 -8.98 6.13 13.50
N SER A 81 -9.19 7.41 13.85
CA SER A 81 -8.51 8.55 13.20
C SER A 81 -6.99 8.48 13.34
N LEU A 82 -6.49 8.07 14.51
CA LEU A 82 -5.05 7.87 14.74
C LEU A 82 -4.52 6.69 13.93
N GLY A 83 -5.32 5.62 13.80
CA GLY A 83 -4.99 4.48 12.95
C GLY A 83 -4.78 4.87 11.49
N PHE A 84 -5.67 5.69 10.94
CA PHE A 84 -5.52 6.22 9.58
C PHE A 84 -4.32 7.12 9.41
N LEU A 85 -4.02 7.96 10.39
CA LEU A 85 -2.84 8.84 10.36
C LEU A 85 -1.54 8.02 10.30
N LEU A 86 -1.42 6.99 11.12
CA LEU A 86 -0.26 6.08 11.10
C LEU A 86 -0.19 5.26 9.81
N MET A 87 -1.32 4.76 9.30
CA MET A 87 -1.38 4.10 7.99
C MET A 87 -0.85 5.02 6.89
N THR A 88 -1.31 6.28 6.85
CA THR A 88 -0.88 7.28 5.87
C THR A 88 0.63 7.53 5.98
N TYR A 89 1.17 7.62 7.19
CA TYR A 89 2.61 7.78 7.41
C TYR A 89 3.43 6.62 6.84
N PHE A 90 3.03 5.36 7.10
CA PHE A 90 3.74 4.20 6.58
C PHE A 90 3.65 4.10 5.06
N PHE A 91 2.50 4.45 4.47
CA PHE A 91 2.32 4.48 3.02
C PHE A 91 3.15 5.60 2.39
N TYR A 92 3.16 6.78 2.99
CA TYR A 92 4.02 7.89 2.56
C TYR A 92 5.49 7.45 2.51
N LYS A 93 6.00 6.85 3.59
CA LYS A 93 7.37 6.32 3.62
C LYS A 93 7.62 5.28 2.54
N ALA A 94 6.72 4.33 2.37
CA ALA A 94 6.87 3.28 1.36
C ALA A 94 6.93 3.85 -0.06
N ILE A 95 6.12 4.88 -0.36
CA ILE A 95 6.02 5.45 -1.71
C ILE A 95 7.20 6.38 -2.01
N PHE A 96 7.57 7.25 -1.07
CA PHE A 96 8.52 8.34 -1.34
C PHE A 96 9.96 8.06 -0.88
N GLU A 97 10.18 7.26 0.13
CA GLU A 97 11.53 6.90 0.57
C GLU A 97 12.10 5.68 -0.15
N TYR A 98 11.21 4.78 -0.61
CA TYR A 98 11.63 3.51 -1.22
C TYR A 98 11.12 3.35 -2.66
N ASP A 99 10.80 4.46 -3.33
CA ASP A 99 10.42 4.53 -4.75
C ASP A 99 9.40 3.45 -5.18
N TYR A 100 8.40 3.16 -4.30
CA TYR A 100 7.41 2.11 -4.57
C TYR A 100 6.70 2.28 -5.91
N LEU A 101 6.58 3.52 -6.38
CA LEU A 101 5.98 3.85 -7.68
C LEU A 101 7.03 4.05 -8.77
N ASP A 102 8.28 3.66 -8.57
CA ASP A 102 9.27 3.69 -9.65
C ASP A 102 8.94 2.63 -10.71
N LEU A 103 7.93 2.99 -11.50
CA LEU A 103 7.53 2.26 -12.70
C LEU A 103 8.63 2.28 -13.77
N GLN A 104 9.63 3.15 -13.64
CA GLN A 104 10.68 3.29 -14.65
C GLN A 104 11.51 2.01 -14.77
N GLU A 105 11.83 1.35 -13.66
CA GLU A 105 12.52 0.06 -13.75
C GLU A 105 11.66 -1.02 -14.42
N ILE A 106 10.39 -1.16 -14.02
CA ILE A 106 9.51 -2.21 -14.55
C ILE A 106 9.20 -1.97 -16.02
N VAL A 107 8.90 -0.72 -16.41
CA VAL A 107 8.64 -0.35 -17.82
C VAL A 107 9.92 -0.45 -18.63
N ARG A 108 11.05 -0.01 -18.10
CA ARG A 108 12.36 -0.09 -18.76
C ARG A 108 12.72 -1.53 -19.11
N TYR A 109 12.67 -2.48 -18.19
CA TYR A 109 12.96 -3.89 -18.47
C TYR A 109 11.92 -4.50 -19.42
N SER A 110 10.65 -4.22 -19.23
CA SER A 110 9.58 -4.81 -20.05
C SER A 110 9.59 -4.29 -21.49
N VAL A 111 9.89 -3.02 -21.72
CA VAL A 111 9.95 -2.42 -23.07
C VAL A 111 11.30 -2.73 -23.73
N PHE A 112 12.37 -2.61 -22.98
CA PHE A 112 13.74 -2.81 -23.44
C PHE A 112 13.96 -4.21 -24.04
N ASP A 113 13.44 -5.25 -23.40
CA ASP A 113 13.55 -6.63 -23.88
C ASP A 113 12.53 -7.03 -24.96
N ARG A 114 11.44 -6.24 -25.14
CA ARG A 114 10.44 -6.50 -26.18
C ARG A 114 10.70 -5.79 -27.50
N ILE A 115 11.68 -4.89 -27.56
CA ILE A 115 12.08 -4.24 -28.81
C ILE A 115 12.85 -5.24 -29.66
N ASN A 116 12.38 -5.45 -30.89
CA ASN A 116 13.00 -6.37 -31.84
C ASN A 116 14.31 -5.81 -32.47
N GLU A 117 14.73 -4.62 -32.05
CA GLU A 117 15.99 -4.01 -32.45
C GLU A 117 17.05 -4.18 -31.36
N GLY A 118 18.30 -4.35 -31.76
CA GLY A 118 19.41 -4.43 -30.81
C GLY A 118 19.67 -3.08 -30.15
N ILE A 119 19.58 -3.02 -28.82
CA ILE A 119 19.83 -1.79 -28.03
C ILE A 119 21.02 -2.04 -27.12
N ILE A 120 21.97 -1.11 -27.18
CA ILE A 120 23.14 -1.08 -26.31
C ILE A 120 23.13 0.26 -25.56
N VAL A 121 23.19 0.22 -24.26
CA VAL A 121 23.30 1.39 -23.39
C VAL A 121 24.73 1.58 -22.98
N ILE A 122 25.29 2.78 -23.25
CA ILE A 122 26.68 3.12 -22.92
C ILE A 122 26.74 4.28 -21.93
N ASP A 123 27.72 4.28 -21.05
CA ASP A 123 28.06 5.38 -20.15
C ASP A 123 28.81 6.49 -20.88
N LYS A 124 28.96 7.64 -20.21
CA LYS A 124 29.77 8.80 -20.65
C LYS A 124 31.24 8.43 -20.98
N ASN A 125 31.75 7.36 -20.41
CA ASN A 125 33.06 6.80 -20.61
C ASN A 125 33.14 5.74 -21.72
N MET A 126 32.09 5.62 -22.56
CA MET A 126 31.96 4.62 -23.61
C MET A 126 31.97 3.16 -23.10
N LYS A 127 31.62 2.96 -21.83
CA LYS A 127 31.50 1.63 -21.25
C LYS A 127 30.06 1.14 -21.40
N ILE A 128 29.89 -0.09 -21.88
CA ILE A 128 28.56 -0.73 -21.97
C ILE A 128 28.03 -0.94 -20.57
N ILE A 129 26.83 -0.40 -20.30
CA ILE A 129 26.11 -0.55 -19.04
C ILE A 129 25.09 -1.67 -19.14
N ASP A 130 24.39 -1.78 -20.29
CA ASP A 130 23.28 -2.71 -20.47
C ASP A 130 23.08 -3.05 -21.95
N ILE A 131 22.56 -4.25 -22.23
CA ILE A 131 22.20 -4.72 -23.56
C ILE A 131 20.87 -5.47 -23.51
N ASN A 132 20.00 -5.28 -24.51
CA ASN A 132 18.75 -6.04 -24.56
C ASN A 132 18.96 -7.46 -25.11
N THR A 133 17.95 -8.31 -24.91
CA THR A 133 17.97 -9.73 -25.34
C THR A 133 18.24 -9.87 -26.85
N THR A 134 17.70 -8.97 -27.68
CA THR A 134 17.90 -8.99 -29.12
C THR A 134 19.37 -8.73 -29.49
N THR A 135 20.05 -7.81 -28.81
CA THR A 135 21.48 -7.52 -29.01
C THR A 135 22.34 -8.75 -28.67
N SER A 136 22.04 -9.43 -27.56
CA SER A 136 22.80 -10.61 -27.14
C SER A 136 22.66 -11.80 -28.10
N ILE A 137 21.56 -11.85 -28.89
CA ILE A 137 21.37 -12.86 -29.94
C ILE A 137 22.16 -12.49 -31.21
N ILE A 138 22.23 -11.20 -31.56
CA ILE A 138 22.89 -10.73 -32.77
C ILE A 138 24.43 -10.71 -32.59
N PHE A 139 24.89 -10.41 -31.39
CA PHE A 139 26.33 -10.33 -31.03
C PHE A 139 26.60 -11.28 -29.85
N PRO A 140 26.73 -12.60 -30.09
CA PRO A 140 26.98 -13.59 -29.06
C PRO A 140 28.40 -13.48 -28.45
#